data_7bb9823bec28393cb5e5967bced412ba
#
_entry.id   7bb9823bec28393cb5e5967bced412ba
#
_cell.length_a   1.000
_cell.length_b   1.000
_cell.length_c   1.000
_cell.angle_alpha   90.00
_cell.angle_beta   90.00
_cell.angle_gamma   90.00
#
_symmetry.space_group_name_H-M   'P 1'
#
loop_
_entity.id
_entity.type
_entity.pdbx_description
1 polymer ?
#
loop_
_entity_poly.entity_id
_entity_poly.type
_entity_poly.pdbx_seq_one_letter_code
_entity_poly.pdbx_strand_id
1 'polypeptide(L)'
;MKITRKNTLFPLSLMMFMICGCSNTSASTSNNNPTTSIEPVMKEANVIILCGQSNAEGNTWNRMLMEKNQALFNKYFEAHSSKTKIKFRCNAMDNAHLNESKTFSSIRLGMGYDFERFGPEIGMNEIFETKNFERDLFIIKYASGGTTLQRDWLSPSSATETMPVGVLYSGMVEYIHQCLKELEDQNYYPFIKGICWMQGESDGGYYANQYKNNELNFINDLREEFNYYMEEGDNKIKFISGGISPYWANYSIINNGKK
;
A
#
# COMPACT_ATOMS: atom_id res chain seq x y z
N MET A 1 18.66 -12.25 -23.96
CA MET A 1 19.42 -11.01 -24.16
C MET A 1 19.29 -10.24 -22.86
N LYS A 2 20.31 -10.27 -21.99
CA LYS A 2 20.27 -9.61 -20.68
C LYS A 2 20.44 -8.10 -20.88
N ILE A 3 19.40 -7.32 -20.65
CA ILE A 3 19.47 -5.86 -20.66
C ILE A 3 19.80 -5.42 -19.24
N THR A 4 21.01 -4.93 -19.06
CA THR A 4 21.48 -4.34 -17.81
C THR A 4 20.83 -2.95 -17.65
N ARG A 5 19.95 -2.77 -16.66
CA ARG A 5 19.41 -1.46 -16.27
C ARG A 5 20.55 -0.60 -15.73
N LYS A 6 20.74 0.59 -16.33
CA LYS A 6 21.69 1.59 -15.84
C LYS A 6 21.19 2.17 -14.52
N ASN A 7 22.00 2.05 -13.48
CA ASN A 7 21.82 2.71 -12.20
C ASN A 7 21.85 4.24 -12.40
N THR A 8 20.72 4.88 -12.33
CA THR A 8 20.64 6.33 -12.17
C THR A 8 20.74 6.64 -10.67
N LEU A 9 21.97 6.94 -10.23
CA LEU A 9 22.25 7.43 -8.89
C LEU A 9 21.66 8.83 -8.73
N PHE A 10 20.74 9.02 -7.80
CA PHE A 10 20.36 10.34 -7.30
C PHE A 10 21.52 10.92 -6.49
N PRO A 11 21.84 12.22 -6.63
CA PRO A 11 22.96 12.81 -5.89
C PRO A 11 22.63 12.92 -4.40
N LEU A 12 23.31 12.14 -3.60
CA LEU A 12 23.38 12.31 -2.15
C LEU A 12 24.14 13.61 -1.87
N SER A 13 23.49 14.60 -1.26
CA SER A 13 24.09 15.83 -0.81
C SER A 13 25.14 15.51 0.27
N LEU A 14 26.42 15.58 -0.12
CA LEU A 14 27.57 15.34 0.74
C LEU A 14 27.81 16.57 1.62
N MET A 15 27.41 16.50 2.89
CA MET A 15 27.77 17.51 3.89
C MET A 15 29.20 17.23 4.38
N MET A 16 30.14 18.01 3.89
CA MET A 16 31.58 17.90 4.15
C MET A 16 31.90 18.46 5.54
N PHE A 17 32.20 17.60 6.51
CA PHE A 17 32.89 18.05 7.74
C PHE A 17 34.39 18.04 7.52
N MET A 18 35.02 19.24 7.51
CA MET A 18 36.45 19.39 7.61
C MET A 18 36.89 19.10 9.06
N ILE A 19 37.69 18.08 9.23
CA ILE A 19 38.51 17.92 10.44
C ILE A 19 39.97 17.98 9.99
N CYS A 20 40.65 19.03 10.43
CA CYS A 20 42.08 19.22 10.29
C CYS A 20 42.80 18.43 11.37
N GLY A 21 43.81 17.62 11.02
CA GLY A 21 44.58 16.85 12.02
C GLY A 21 45.85 16.24 11.41
N CYS A 22 46.97 16.63 11.94
CA CYS A 22 48.34 16.46 11.48
C CYS A 22 48.85 15.04 11.24
N SER A 23 49.76 14.99 10.30
CA SER A 23 50.72 13.98 9.90
C SER A 23 51.35 13.10 11.00
N ASN A 24 51.48 11.80 10.70
CA ASN A 24 52.70 11.02 10.99
C ASN A 24 52.79 9.84 9.99
N THR A 25 53.88 9.84 9.25
CA THR A 25 54.33 8.84 8.28
C THR A 25 54.82 7.58 9.00
N SER A 26 54.19 6.43 8.72
CA SER A 26 54.83 5.10 8.88
C SER A 26 54.35 4.24 7.71
N ALA A 27 55.29 3.88 6.85
CA ALA A 27 55.04 2.95 5.76
C ALA A 27 54.85 1.54 6.29
N SER A 28 53.65 1.00 6.16
CA SER A 28 53.39 -0.42 6.27
C SER A 28 52.81 -0.92 4.95
N THR A 29 53.52 -1.84 4.32
CA THR A 29 53.05 -2.59 3.14
C THR A 29 51.79 -3.38 3.50
N SER A 30 50.63 -2.88 3.11
CA SER A 30 49.39 -3.60 3.21
C SER A 30 49.11 -4.38 1.91
N ASN A 31 49.05 -5.70 2.04
CA ASN A 31 48.49 -6.59 1.02
C ASN A 31 47.01 -6.21 0.82
N ASN A 32 46.73 -5.47 -0.25
CA ASN A 32 45.37 -5.20 -0.70
C ASN A 32 44.83 -6.44 -1.43
N ASN A 33 44.28 -7.38 -0.67
CA ASN A 33 43.31 -8.28 -1.27
C ASN A 33 42.04 -7.46 -1.53
N PRO A 34 41.51 -7.41 -2.78
CA PRO A 34 40.22 -6.78 -3.03
C PRO A 34 39.16 -7.59 -2.31
N THR A 35 38.65 -7.07 -1.20
CA THR A 35 37.41 -7.58 -0.59
C THR A 35 36.30 -7.28 -1.57
N THR A 36 35.94 -8.27 -2.38
CA THR A 36 34.73 -8.20 -3.22
C THR A 36 33.55 -8.12 -2.26
N SER A 37 33.02 -6.94 -2.02
CA SER A 37 31.75 -6.78 -1.34
C SER A 37 30.69 -7.40 -2.25
N ILE A 38 30.20 -8.59 -1.88
CA ILE A 38 29.03 -9.19 -2.54
C ILE A 38 27.87 -8.31 -2.13
N GLU A 39 27.39 -7.49 -3.05
CA GLU A 39 26.13 -6.75 -2.88
C GLU A 39 25.04 -7.75 -2.51
N PRO A 40 24.21 -7.49 -1.49
CA PRO A 40 23.14 -8.39 -1.11
C PRO A 40 22.18 -8.55 -2.28
N VAL A 41 21.91 -9.79 -2.68
CA VAL A 41 20.93 -10.09 -3.74
C VAL A 41 19.55 -9.76 -3.19
N MET A 42 18.91 -8.73 -3.74
CA MET A 42 17.54 -8.36 -3.36
C MET A 42 16.55 -9.45 -3.78
N LYS A 43 15.63 -9.79 -2.89
CA LYS A 43 14.58 -10.78 -3.12
C LYS A 43 13.36 -10.09 -3.73
N GLU A 44 12.90 -10.56 -4.89
CA GLU A 44 11.67 -10.03 -5.49
C GLU A 44 10.44 -10.32 -4.62
N ALA A 45 9.55 -9.34 -4.50
CA ALA A 45 8.31 -9.43 -3.74
C ALA A 45 7.13 -8.85 -4.50
N ASN A 46 5.96 -9.43 -4.33
CA ASN A 46 4.70 -8.89 -4.84
C ASN A 46 4.05 -7.98 -3.78
N VAL A 47 3.51 -6.86 -4.23
CA VAL A 47 2.78 -5.91 -3.37
C VAL A 47 1.36 -5.71 -3.90
N ILE A 48 0.37 -5.79 -3.02
CA ILE A 48 -1.01 -5.41 -3.28
C ILE A 48 -1.34 -4.21 -2.38
N ILE A 49 -1.88 -3.15 -2.97
CA ILE A 49 -2.39 -2.01 -2.23
C ILE A 49 -3.90 -2.22 -2.02
N LEU A 50 -4.37 -2.12 -0.79
CA LEU A 50 -5.78 -2.15 -0.40
C LEU A 50 -6.16 -0.79 0.19
N CYS A 51 -7.01 -0.04 -0.49
CA CYS A 51 -7.35 1.30 -0.06
C CYS A 51 -8.83 1.64 -0.29
N GLY A 52 -9.31 2.68 0.38
CA GLY A 52 -10.69 3.15 0.28
C GLY A 52 -11.32 3.53 1.60
N GLN A 53 -12.65 3.40 1.67
CA GLN A 53 -13.41 3.75 2.87
C GLN A 53 -13.76 2.51 3.73
N SER A 54 -14.87 2.56 4.46
CA SER A 54 -15.26 1.57 5.48
C SER A 54 -15.17 0.10 5.04
N ASN A 55 -15.48 -0.22 3.79
CA ASN A 55 -15.37 -1.61 3.29
C ASN A 55 -13.91 -2.03 3.09
N ALA A 56 -13.01 -1.13 2.67
CA ALA A 56 -11.57 -1.40 2.63
C ALA A 56 -10.97 -1.42 4.03
N GLU A 57 -11.42 -0.51 4.90
CA GLU A 57 -11.00 -0.41 6.29
C GLU A 57 -11.31 -1.69 7.08
N GLY A 58 -12.49 -2.23 6.89
CA GLY A 58 -12.97 -3.41 7.58
C GLY A 58 -13.78 -3.08 8.84
N ASN A 59 -15.09 -3.15 8.68
CA ASN A 59 -16.06 -2.87 9.74
C ASN A 59 -16.85 -4.12 10.19
N THR A 60 -16.38 -5.31 9.82
CA THR A 60 -16.97 -6.57 10.26
C THR A 60 -16.46 -6.94 11.63
N TRP A 61 -17.37 -7.17 12.59
CA TRP A 61 -17.00 -7.58 13.94
C TRP A 61 -16.36 -8.98 13.96
N ASN A 62 -15.28 -9.14 14.69
CA ASN A 62 -14.59 -10.44 14.86
C ASN A 62 -15.54 -11.53 15.37
N ARG A 63 -16.47 -11.20 16.27
CA ARG A 63 -17.51 -12.14 16.78
C ARG A 63 -18.40 -12.70 15.67
N MET A 64 -18.67 -11.92 14.62
CA MET A 64 -19.50 -12.43 13.49
C MET A 64 -18.77 -13.53 12.73
N LEU A 65 -17.45 -13.44 12.60
CA LEU A 65 -16.65 -14.51 12.02
C LEU A 65 -16.67 -15.74 12.92
N MET A 66 -16.55 -15.56 14.24
CA MET A 66 -16.64 -16.65 15.21
C MET A 66 -17.97 -17.40 15.11
N GLU A 67 -19.08 -16.66 14.99
CA GLU A 67 -20.43 -17.23 14.86
C GLU A 67 -20.65 -17.95 13.52
N LYS A 68 -20.05 -17.44 12.43
CA LYS A 68 -20.27 -17.98 11.08
C LYS A 68 -19.27 -19.03 10.66
N ASN A 69 -18.03 -18.93 11.13
CA ASN A 69 -16.93 -19.84 10.79
C ASN A 69 -15.88 -19.87 11.91
N GLN A 70 -16.14 -20.67 12.94
CA GLN A 70 -15.26 -20.80 14.09
C GLN A 70 -13.83 -21.23 13.71
N ALA A 71 -13.68 -22.10 12.70
CA ALA A 71 -12.37 -22.57 12.26
C ALA A 71 -11.54 -21.42 11.68
N LEU A 72 -12.15 -20.58 10.85
CA LEU A 72 -11.50 -19.41 10.28
C LEU A 72 -11.21 -18.35 11.34
N PHE A 73 -12.13 -18.15 12.30
CA PHE A 73 -11.89 -17.30 13.45
C PHE A 73 -10.64 -17.73 14.22
N ASN A 74 -10.56 -19.01 14.61
CA ASN A 74 -9.42 -19.55 15.36
C ASN A 74 -8.09 -19.40 14.58
N LYS A 75 -8.14 -19.61 13.25
CA LYS A 75 -6.97 -19.44 12.37
C LYS A 75 -6.37 -18.03 12.45
N TYR A 76 -7.23 -16.99 12.54
CA TYR A 76 -6.81 -15.59 12.51
C TYR A 76 -6.91 -14.88 13.86
N PHE A 77 -7.36 -15.55 14.92
CA PHE A 77 -7.41 -14.97 16.26
C PHE A 77 -6.01 -14.68 16.79
N GLU A 78 -5.10 -15.62 16.58
CA GLU A 78 -3.67 -15.41 16.75
C GLU A 78 -3.03 -15.09 15.40
N ALA A 79 -1.84 -14.51 15.40
CA ALA A 79 -1.15 -14.17 14.16
C ALA A 79 -0.89 -15.43 13.33
N HIS A 80 -1.61 -15.58 12.22
CA HIS A 80 -1.43 -16.71 11.32
C HIS A 80 -0.13 -16.56 10.53
N SER A 81 0.78 -17.54 10.67
CA SER A 81 2.03 -17.55 9.92
C SER A 81 1.76 -17.92 8.47
N SER A 82 1.83 -16.95 7.58
CA SER A 82 1.75 -17.16 6.13
C SER A 82 2.89 -16.43 5.41
N LYS A 83 3.09 -16.72 4.12
CA LYS A 83 3.99 -15.96 3.24
C LYS A 83 3.47 -14.54 2.98
N THR A 84 2.18 -14.28 3.24
CA THR A 84 1.56 -12.97 3.09
C THR A 84 1.75 -12.16 4.37
N LYS A 85 2.27 -10.96 4.25
CA LYS A 85 2.41 -10.00 5.33
C LYS A 85 1.61 -8.74 5.03
N ILE A 86 1.17 -8.05 6.06
CA ILE A 86 0.42 -6.81 5.93
C ILE A 86 1.00 -5.71 6.80
N LYS A 87 1.03 -4.50 6.26
CA LYS A 87 1.16 -3.26 7.03
C LYS A 87 -0.06 -2.41 6.76
N PHE A 88 -0.71 -1.92 7.81
CA PHE A 88 -2.01 -1.26 7.68
C PHE A 88 -2.09 0.01 8.49
N ARG A 89 -2.92 0.94 7.98
CA ARG A 89 -3.39 2.16 8.66
C ARG A 89 -4.88 2.33 8.37
N CYS A 90 -5.70 2.21 9.41
CA CYS A 90 -7.14 2.42 9.40
C CYS A 90 -7.49 3.64 10.25
N ASN A 91 -8.65 4.28 10.01
CA ASN A 91 -9.00 5.59 10.57
C ASN A 91 -7.97 6.67 10.22
N ALA A 92 -7.44 6.65 9.02
CA ALA A 92 -6.33 7.51 8.61
C ALA A 92 -6.62 9.03 8.70
N MET A 93 -7.90 9.45 8.77
CA MET A 93 -8.31 10.83 9.05
C MET A 93 -8.50 11.14 10.54
N ASP A 94 -8.61 10.13 11.39
CA ASP A 94 -8.93 10.32 12.81
C ASP A 94 -7.79 9.78 13.69
N ASN A 95 -6.87 10.66 14.03
CA ASN A 95 -5.73 10.30 14.86
C ASN A 95 -6.12 9.79 16.26
N ALA A 96 -7.32 10.15 16.77
CA ALA A 96 -7.77 9.68 18.08
C ALA A 96 -8.18 8.21 18.07
N HIS A 97 -8.58 7.68 16.91
CA HIS A 97 -9.02 6.30 16.73
C HIS A 97 -8.14 5.53 15.73
N LEU A 98 -6.94 6.03 15.45
CA LEU A 98 -6.00 5.42 14.53
C LEU A 98 -5.68 3.98 14.94
N ASN A 99 -5.95 3.03 14.05
CA ASN A 99 -5.54 1.64 14.19
C ASN A 99 -4.52 1.30 13.10
N GLU A 100 -3.28 1.07 13.51
CA GLU A 100 -2.18 0.83 12.56
C GLU A 100 -1.16 -0.17 13.08
N SER A 101 -0.40 -0.76 12.15
CA SER A 101 0.82 -1.50 12.46
C SER A 101 2.05 -0.66 12.17
N LYS A 102 3.08 -0.81 12.99
CA LYS A 102 4.37 -0.11 12.79
C LYS A 102 5.21 -0.75 11.68
N THR A 103 5.11 -2.05 11.52
CA THR A 103 5.88 -2.86 10.57
C THR A 103 4.97 -3.88 9.89
N PHE A 104 5.48 -4.53 8.84
CA PHE A 104 4.81 -5.68 8.24
C PHE A 104 4.72 -6.86 9.22
N SER A 105 3.54 -7.44 9.34
CA SER A 105 3.24 -8.56 10.24
C SER A 105 2.34 -9.60 9.56
N SER A 106 2.18 -10.74 10.21
CA SER A 106 1.20 -11.75 9.77
C SER A 106 -0.22 -11.21 9.90
N ILE A 107 -1.09 -11.63 8.98
CA ILE A 107 -2.49 -11.23 8.97
C ILE A 107 -3.23 -11.87 10.13
N ARG A 108 -4.04 -11.09 10.83
CA ARG A 108 -4.86 -11.50 11.98
C ARG A 108 -6.14 -10.70 12.08
N LEU A 109 -7.03 -11.10 12.94
CA LEU A 109 -8.20 -10.28 13.32
C LEU A 109 -7.76 -8.99 14.02
N GLY A 110 -8.62 -7.98 14.00
CA GLY A 110 -8.32 -6.68 14.59
C GLY A 110 -7.52 -5.72 13.74
N MET A 111 -7.39 -5.99 12.43
CA MET A 111 -6.73 -5.13 11.47
C MET A 111 -7.73 -4.28 10.65
N GLY A 112 -8.93 -4.05 11.20
CA GLY A 112 -9.97 -3.19 10.64
C GLY A 112 -10.05 -1.82 11.30
N TYR A 113 -11.25 -1.26 11.36
CA TYR A 113 -11.56 0.01 12.02
C TYR A 113 -10.93 0.11 13.42
N ASP A 114 -10.99 -0.97 14.16
CA ASP A 114 -10.38 -1.16 15.48
C ASP A 114 -9.96 -2.62 15.68
N PHE A 115 -9.43 -2.96 16.85
CA PHE A 115 -8.97 -4.31 17.19
C PHE A 115 -10.11 -5.36 17.32
N GLU A 116 -11.38 -4.94 17.35
CA GLU A 116 -12.54 -5.83 17.37
C GLU A 116 -13.11 -6.10 15.97
N ARG A 117 -12.52 -5.48 14.92
CA ARG A 117 -13.02 -5.57 13.55
C ARG A 117 -11.94 -6.01 12.57
N PHE A 118 -12.39 -6.59 11.47
CA PHE A 118 -11.54 -7.01 10.36
C PHE A 118 -12.16 -6.62 9.02
N GLY A 119 -11.37 -6.70 7.97
CA GLY A 119 -11.76 -6.34 6.61
C GLY A 119 -11.40 -7.41 5.57
N PRO A 120 -11.27 -6.98 4.29
CA PRO A 120 -11.02 -7.87 3.17
C PRO A 120 -9.72 -8.67 3.27
N GLU A 121 -8.73 -8.21 4.04
CA GLU A 121 -7.41 -8.83 4.17
C GLU A 121 -7.49 -10.31 4.57
N ILE A 122 -8.47 -10.70 5.39
CA ILE A 122 -8.68 -12.11 5.78
C ILE A 122 -9.05 -12.95 4.55
N GLY A 123 -10.07 -12.51 3.80
CA GLY A 123 -10.50 -13.22 2.60
C GLY A 123 -9.45 -13.22 1.49
N MET A 124 -8.69 -12.12 1.35
CA MET A 124 -7.58 -12.05 0.42
C MET A 124 -6.51 -13.08 0.76
N ASN A 125 -6.12 -13.19 2.05
CA ASN A 125 -5.12 -14.16 2.46
C ASN A 125 -5.56 -15.60 2.23
N GLU A 126 -6.83 -15.96 2.50
CA GLU A 126 -7.37 -17.28 2.19
C GLU A 126 -7.19 -17.64 0.71
N ILE A 127 -7.44 -16.69 -0.19
CA ILE A 127 -7.25 -16.90 -1.62
C ILE A 127 -5.75 -17.02 -1.95
N PHE A 128 -4.91 -16.14 -1.41
CA PHE A 128 -3.47 -16.11 -1.71
C PHE A 128 -2.76 -17.38 -1.25
N GLU A 129 -3.13 -17.95 -0.11
CA GLU A 129 -2.57 -19.22 0.36
C GLU A 129 -2.87 -20.40 -0.59
N THR A 130 -4.01 -20.36 -1.29
CA THR A 130 -4.35 -21.40 -2.29
C THR A 130 -3.53 -21.30 -3.58
N LYS A 131 -2.88 -20.17 -3.85
CA LYS A 131 -2.23 -19.89 -5.14
C LYS A 131 -0.75 -20.24 -5.19
N ASN A 132 -0.13 -20.59 -4.08
CA ASN A 132 1.27 -20.96 -3.98
C ASN A 132 2.22 -20.04 -4.81
N PHE A 133 2.16 -18.74 -4.52
CA PHE A 133 3.03 -17.77 -5.16
C PHE A 133 4.51 -18.08 -4.85
N GLU A 134 5.38 -17.96 -5.85
CA GLU A 134 6.82 -18.15 -5.67
C GLU A 134 7.45 -17.04 -4.83
N ARG A 135 6.96 -15.80 -5.02
CA ARG A 135 7.42 -14.61 -4.30
C ARG A 135 6.61 -14.37 -3.03
N ASP A 136 7.26 -13.77 -2.04
CA ASP A 136 6.55 -13.25 -0.87
C ASP A 136 5.53 -12.19 -1.31
N LEU A 137 4.41 -12.13 -0.60
CA LEU A 137 3.33 -11.20 -0.88
C LEU A 137 3.13 -10.26 0.30
N PHE A 138 3.10 -8.97 0.01
CA PHE A 138 2.85 -7.91 0.96
C PHE A 138 1.57 -7.15 0.64
N ILE A 139 0.74 -6.92 1.65
CA ILE A 139 -0.43 -6.05 1.54
C ILE A 139 -0.09 -4.73 2.23
N ILE A 140 -0.27 -3.63 1.52
CA ILE A 140 -0.23 -2.28 2.10
C ILE A 140 -1.68 -1.79 2.15
N LYS A 141 -2.22 -1.62 3.37
CA LYS A 141 -3.61 -1.21 3.57
C LYS A 141 -3.66 0.20 4.13
N TYR A 142 -4.42 1.08 3.46
CA TYR A 142 -4.65 2.45 3.92
C TYR A 142 -6.13 2.81 3.70
N ALA A 143 -6.86 3.06 4.77
CA ALA A 143 -8.31 3.27 4.67
C ALA A 143 -8.85 4.22 5.74
N SER A 144 -9.98 4.88 5.43
CA SER A 144 -10.72 5.69 6.38
C SER A 144 -12.21 5.70 6.03
N GLY A 145 -13.04 5.29 6.97
CA GLY A 145 -14.49 5.21 6.79
C GLY A 145 -15.16 6.58 6.62
N GLY A 146 -16.30 6.62 5.90
CA GLY A 146 -17.13 7.82 5.75
C GLY A 146 -16.54 8.91 4.84
N THR A 147 -15.55 8.60 4.02
CA THR A 147 -14.79 9.56 3.22
C THR A 147 -15.19 9.57 1.74
N THR A 148 -14.99 10.71 1.06
CA THR A 148 -15.41 10.96 -0.32
C THR A 148 -14.22 11.04 -1.27
N LEU A 149 -14.38 10.53 -2.50
CA LEU A 149 -13.39 10.70 -3.56
C LEU A 149 -13.28 12.16 -4.00
N GLN A 150 -14.42 12.88 -4.01
CA GLN A 150 -14.49 14.29 -4.41
C GLN A 150 -13.67 15.23 -3.51
N ARG A 151 -13.39 14.86 -2.28
CA ARG A 151 -12.78 15.75 -1.28
C ARG A 151 -11.55 15.10 -0.64
N ASP A 152 -11.79 14.00 0.06
CA ASP A 152 -10.80 13.43 0.97
C ASP A 152 -9.71 12.65 0.23
N TRP A 153 -10.09 12.04 -0.91
CA TRP A 153 -9.20 11.27 -1.80
C TRP A 153 -8.95 11.95 -3.15
N LEU A 154 -9.30 13.25 -3.29
CA LEU A 154 -9.16 13.96 -4.57
C LEU A 154 -7.70 13.94 -5.03
N SER A 155 -7.45 13.39 -6.21
CA SER A 155 -6.09 13.26 -6.77
C SER A 155 -5.64 14.55 -7.48
N PRO A 156 -4.34 14.73 -7.72
CA PRO A 156 -3.80 15.96 -8.31
C PRO A 156 -4.47 16.38 -9.62
N SER A 157 -4.73 15.44 -10.53
CA SER A 157 -5.38 15.75 -11.83
C SER A 157 -6.85 16.16 -11.71
N SER A 158 -7.48 15.95 -10.55
CA SER A 158 -8.85 16.43 -10.25
C SER A 158 -8.85 17.67 -9.38
N ALA A 159 -7.72 18.08 -8.80
CA ALA A 159 -7.62 19.21 -7.91
C ALA A 159 -7.76 20.56 -8.66
N THR A 160 -8.26 21.58 -7.96
CA THR A 160 -8.39 22.95 -8.44
C THR A 160 -7.96 23.93 -7.36
N GLU A 161 -7.91 25.23 -7.68
CA GLU A 161 -7.60 26.27 -6.66
C GLU A 161 -8.57 26.26 -5.48
N THR A 162 -9.84 25.90 -5.71
CA THR A 162 -10.89 25.87 -4.67
C THR A 162 -11.09 24.49 -4.05
N MET A 163 -10.56 23.44 -4.67
CA MET A 163 -10.59 22.07 -4.18
C MET A 163 -9.18 21.47 -4.26
N PRO A 164 -8.38 21.59 -3.22
CA PRO A 164 -7.01 21.08 -3.21
C PRO A 164 -6.99 19.55 -3.23
N VAL A 165 -5.80 18.99 -3.46
CA VAL A 165 -5.53 17.56 -3.32
C VAL A 165 -6.01 17.07 -1.96
N GLY A 166 -6.69 15.93 -1.96
CA GLY A 166 -7.28 15.33 -0.76
C GLY A 166 -6.21 14.87 0.23
N VAL A 167 -6.47 15.11 1.51
CA VAL A 167 -5.53 14.74 2.59
C VAL A 167 -5.28 13.23 2.66
N LEU A 168 -6.30 12.42 2.35
CA LEU A 168 -6.16 10.96 2.31
C LEU A 168 -5.39 10.49 1.08
N TYR A 169 -5.53 11.16 -0.08
CA TYR A 169 -4.71 10.87 -1.25
C TYR A 169 -3.23 11.09 -0.91
N SER A 170 -2.89 12.27 -0.42
CA SER A 170 -1.50 12.63 -0.08
C SER A 170 -0.93 11.70 1.00
N GLY A 171 -1.71 11.46 2.06
CA GLY A 171 -1.29 10.58 3.16
C GLY A 171 -1.15 9.12 2.74
N MET A 172 -1.99 8.64 1.82
CA MET A 172 -1.88 7.29 1.25
C MET A 172 -0.61 7.14 0.42
N VAL A 173 -0.33 8.08 -0.48
CA VAL A 173 0.87 8.06 -1.32
C VAL A 173 2.12 8.05 -0.45
N GLU A 174 2.21 8.94 0.53
CA GLU A 174 3.33 8.99 1.48
C GLU A 174 3.47 7.65 2.25
N TYR A 175 2.38 7.11 2.76
CA TYR A 175 2.39 5.85 3.51
C TYR A 175 2.84 4.67 2.65
N ILE A 176 2.39 4.60 1.39
CA ILE A 176 2.83 3.54 0.46
C ILE A 176 4.33 3.65 0.20
N HIS A 177 4.88 4.85 -0.05
CA HIS A 177 6.32 5.05 -0.22
C HIS A 177 7.11 4.60 1.02
N GLN A 178 6.65 4.96 2.22
CA GLN A 178 7.27 4.50 3.47
C GLN A 178 7.28 2.97 3.58
N CYS A 179 6.18 2.31 3.18
CA CYS A 179 6.08 0.85 3.19
C CYS A 179 7.01 0.19 2.15
N LEU A 180 7.08 0.74 0.94
CA LEU A 180 7.95 0.24 -0.12
C LEU A 180 9.42 0.39 0.27
N LYS A 181 9.78 1.55 0.83
CA LYS A 181 11.12 1.76 1.37
C LYS A 181 11.47 0.79 2.49
N GLU A 182 10.54 0.49 3.42
CA GLU A 182 10.76 -0.52 4.47
C GLU A 182 11.07 -1.90 3.86
N LEU A 183 10.42 -2.26 2.75
CA LEU A 183 10.72 -3.52 2.04
C LEU A 183 12.11 -3.49 1.39
N GLU A 184 12.47 -2.38 0.75
CA GLU A 184 13.81 -2.20 0.17
C GLU A 184 14.91 -2.28 1.24
N ASP A 185 14.70 -1.66 2.40
CA ASP A 185 15.62 -1.71 3.55
C ASP A 185 15.76 -3.14 4.13
N GLN A 186 14.77 -4.01 3.88
CA GLN A 186 14.78 -5.43 4.21
C GLN A 186 15.33 -6.31 3.06
N ASN A 187 15.96 -5.71 2.06
CA ASN A 187 16.51 -6.37 0.86
C ASN A 187 15.45 -7.02 -0.04
N TYR A 188 14.24 -6.47 -0.08
CA TYR A 188 13.24 -6.81 -1.09
C TYR A 188 13.28 -5.84 -2.27
N TYR A 189 12.97 -6.36 -3.46
CA TYR A 189 12.63 -5.58 -4.64
C TYR A 189 11.12 -5.68 -4.87
N PRO A 190 10.32 -4.68 -4.42
CA PRO A 190 8.88 -4.77 -4.46
C PRO A 190 8.31 -4.45 -5.84
N PHE A 191 7.34 -5.27 -6.31
CA PHE A 191 6.54 -5.02 -7.50
C PHE A 191 5.07 -4.82 -7.11
N ILE A 192 4.48 -3.69 -7.43
CA ILE A 192 3.05 -3.44 -7.22
C ILE A 192 2.26 -4.17 -8.31
N LYS A 193 1.63 -5.27 -7.93
CA LYS A 193 0.82 -6.11 -8.83
C LYS A 193 -0.60 -5.61 -9.01
N GLY A 194 -1.11 -4.81 -8.07
CA GLY A 194 -2.43 -4.23 -8.18
C GLY A 194 -2.83 -3.35 -7.01
N ILE A 195 -3.83 -2.52 -7.28
CA ILE A 195 -4.49 -1.64 -6.32
C ILE A 195 -5.95 -2.08 -6.22
N CYS A 196 -6.40 -2.43 -5.02
CA CYS A 196 -7.78 -2.77 -4.69
C CYS A 196 -8.43 -1.55 -4.03
N TRP A 197 -9.43 -0.98 -4.69
CA TRP A 197 -10.14 0.22 -4.27
C TRP A 197 -11.58 -0.11 -3.88
N MET A 198 -11.96 0.21 -2.64
CA MET A 198 -13.30 -0.02 -2.12
C MET A 198 -13.86 1.29 -1.53
N GLN A 199 -14.50 2.09 -2.37
CA GLN A 199 -15.01 3.41 -2.03
C GLN A 199 -16.17 3.78 -2.98
N GLY A 200 -16.98 4.76 -2.63
CA GLY A 200 -18.04 5.33 -3.46
C GLY A 200 -19.34 5.60 -2.72
N GLU A 201 -19.55 4.96 -1.57
CA GLU A 201 -20.79 5.08 -0.79
C GLU A 201 -21.02 6.51 -0.33
N SER A 202 -19.99 7.20 0.13
CA SER A 202 -20.08 8.58 0.58
C SER A 202 -20.24 9.60 -0.56
N ASP A 203 -19.88 9.23 -1.80
CA ASP A 203 -20.06 10.07 -3.00
C ASP A 203 -21.43 9.90 -3.66
N GLY A 204 -22.21 8.89 -3.26
CA GLY A 204 -23.54 8.61 -3.83
C GLY A 204 -24.57 9.72 -3.64
N GLY A 205 -24.31 10.74 -2.83
CA GLY A 205 -25.12 11.93 -2.68
C GLY A 205 -24.83 12.97 -3.76
N TYR A 206 -24.37 14.13 -3.34
CA TYR A 206 -24.14 15.32 -4.20
C TYR A 206 -23.04 15.10 -5.26
N TYR A 207 -22.06 14.24 -5.00
CA TYR A 207 -20.87 14.07 -5.84
C TYR A 207 -20.93 12.92 -6.85
N ALA A 208 -22.07 12.22 -6.96
CA ALA A 208 -22.18 11.02 -7.80
C ALA A 208 -21.78 11.25 -9.27
N ASN A 209 -22.14 12.40 -9.84
CA ASN A 209 -21.85 12.70 -11.26
C ASN A 209 -20.37 12.97 -11.55
N GLN A 210 -19.60 13.44 -10.56
CA GLN A 210 -18.16 13.68 -10.68
C GLN A 210 -17.33 12.42 -10.47
N TYR A 211 -17.91 11.40 -9.86
CA TYR A 211 -17.20 10.21 -9.40
C TYR A 211 -16.37 9.54 -10.51
N LYS A 212 -16.98 9.33 -11.68
CA LYS A 212 -16.30 8.68 -12.81
C LYS A 212 -15.00 9.38 -13.22
N ASN A 213 -15.05 10.69 -13.38
CA ASN A 213 -13.89 11.46 -13.82
C ASN A 213 -12.81 11.50 -12.71
N ASN A 214 -13.23 11.67 -11.46
CA ASN A 214 -12.31 11.67 -10.34
C ASN A 214 -11.64 10.32 -10.12
N GLU A 215 -12.39 9.20 -10.28
CA GLU A 215 -11.79 7.87 -10.18
C GLU A 215 -10.81 7.60 -11.34
N LEU A 216 -11.12 8.03 -12.56
CA LEU A 216 -10.21 7.90 -13.69
C LEU A 216 -8.90 8.66 -13.46
N ASN A 217 -8.98 9.91 -12.99
CA ASN A 217 -7.82 10.71 -12.63
C ASN A 217 -7.03 10.06 -11.49
N PHE A 218 -7.72 9.62 -10.43
CA PHE A 218 -7.12 8.92 -9.29
C PHE A 218 -6.33 7.68 -9.73
N ILE A 219 -6.88 6.87 -10.65
CA ILE A 219 -6.21 5.69 -11.19
C ILE A 219 -4.96 6.08 -11.98
N ASN A 220 -5.05 7.12 -12.82
CA ASN A 220 -3.93 7.54 -13.66
C ASN A 220 -2.81 8.16 -12.82
N ASP A 221 -3.16 9.02 -11.86
CA ASP A 221 -2.20 9.66 -10.96
C ASP A 221 -1.45 8.60 -10.11
N LEU A 222 -2.15 7.57 -9.60
CA LEU A 222 -1.49 6.48 -8.86
C LEU A 222 -0.60 5.62 -9.75
N ARG A 223 -0.99 5.38 -11.01
CA ARG A 223 -0.15 4.64 -11.96
C ARG A 223 1.11 5.39 -12.33
N GLU A 224 1.03 6.71 -12.47
CA GLU A 224 2.18 7.57 -12.73
C GLU A 224 3.12 7.59 -11.51
N GLU A 225 2.57 7.82 -10.33
CA GLU A 225 3.30 7.89 -9.06
C GLU A 225 4.11 6.61 -8.79
N PHE A 226 3.49 5.46 -8.98
CA PHE A 226 4.10 4.17 -8.66
C PHE A 226 4.66 3.41 -9.87
N ASN A 227 4.82 4.05 -11.02
CA ASN A 227 5.31 3.42 -12.24
C ASN A 227 6.68 2.72 -12.07
N TYR A 228 7.55 3.26 -11.22
CA TYR A 228 8.85 2.68 -10.90
C TYR A 228 8.74 1.26 -10.31
N TYR A 229 7.68 0.98 -9.56
CA TYR A 229 7.41 -0.31 -8.91
C TYR A 229 6.58 -1.26 -9.78
N MET A 230 6.41 -0.96 -11.05
CA MET A 230 5.75 -1.85 -11.99
C MET A 230 6.75 -2.90 -12.50
N GLU A 231 6.32 -4.17 -12.57
CA GLU A 231 7.17 -5.24 -13.10
C GLU A 231 7.41 -5.06 -14.60
N GLU A 232 8.64 -5.38 -15.04
CA GLU A 232 8.99 -5.33 -16.47
C GLU A 232 8.11 -6.29 -17.28
N GLY A 233 7.52 -5.79 -18.36
CA GLY A 233 6.57 -6.53 -19.19
C GLY A 233 5.09 -6.30 -18.83
N ASP A 234 4.78 -5.75 -17.68
CA ASP A 234 3.43 -5.27 -17.38
C ASP A 234 3.18 -3.93 -18.11
N ASN A 235 2.00 -3.78 -18.71
CA ASN A 235 1.65 -2.54 -19.41
C ASN A 235 1.22 -1.42 -18.45
N LYS A 236 0.70 -1.79 -17.28
CA LYS A 236 0.22 -0.89 -16.23
C LYS A 236 -0.05 -1.64 -14.93
N ILE A 237 0.01 -0.93 -13.80
CA ILE A 237 -0.47 -1.44 -12.51
C ILE A 237 -1.98 -1.71 -12.63
N LYS A 238 -2.39 -2.93 -12.25
CA LYS A 238 -3.79 -3.35 -12.29
C LYS A 238 -4.58 -2.59 -11.23
N PHE A 239 -5.80 -2.17 -11.57
CA PHE A 239 -6.70 -1.49 -10.64
C PHE A 239 -8.03 -2.24 -10.59
N ILE A 240 -8.46 -2.58 -9.38
CA ILE A 240 -9.72 -3.30 -9.13
C ILE A 240 -10.59 -2.40 -8.28
N SER A 241 -11.65 -1.85 -8.88
CA SER A 241 -12.62 -1.02 -8.18
C SER A 241 -13.83 -1.85 -7.77
N GLY A 242 -14.06 -1.98 -6.46
CA GLY A 242 -15.21 -2.66 -5.89
C GLY A 242 -16.51 -1.87 -6.09
N GLY A 243 -17.57 -2.52 -6.58
CA GLY A 243 -18.89 -1.91 -6.66
C GLY A 243 -19.49 -1.64 -5.28
N ILE A 244 -20.30 -0.58 -5.14
CA ILE A 244 -21.05 -0.29 -3.92
C ILE A 244 -22.44 -0.94 -3.94
N SER A 245 -23.01 -1.16 -2.75
CA SER A 245 -24.30 -1.81 -2.56
C SER A 245 -25.46 -0.96 -3.11
N PRO A 246 -26.52 -1.61 -3.67
CA PRO A 246 -27.74 -0.94 -4.11
C PRO A 246 -28.49 -0.17 -3.00
N TYR A 247 -28.16 -0.38 -1.75
CA TYR A 247 -28.73 0.39 -0.63
C TYR A 247 -28.29 1.86 -0.60
N TRP A 248 -27.18 2.21 -1.28
CA TRP A 248 -26.67 3.56 -1.29
C TRP A 248 -27.31 4.42 -2.36
N ALA A 249 -27.52 5.71 -2.05
CA ALA A 249 -28.05 6.66 -3.02
C ALA A 249 -27.15 6.72 -4.27
N ASN A 250 -27.78 6.81 -5.44
CA ASN A 250 -27.09 6.90 -6.73
C ASN A 250 -26.02 5.80 -6.99
N TYR A 251 -26.16 4.64 -6.35
CA TYR A 251 -25.21 3.51 -6.52
C TYR A 251 -24.99 3.14 -7.99
N SER A 252 -26.03 3.25 -8.84
CA SER A 252 -25.93 2.95 -10.25
C SER A 252 -25.04 3.91 -11.01
N ILE A 253 -25.05 5.20 -10.66
CA ILE A 253 -24.16 6.22 -11.23
C ILE A 253 -22.72 5.90 -10.84
N ILE A 254 -22.46 5.66 -9.54
CA ILE A 254 -21.17 5.29 -9.03
C ILE A 254 -20.65 4.01 -9.70
N ASN A 255 -21.43 2.93 -9.68
CA ASN A 255 -21.01 1.63 -10.23
C ASN A 255 -20.83 1.65 -11.76
N ASN A 256 -21.58 2.49 -12.48
CA ASN A 256 -21.34 2.70 -13.91
C ASN A 256 -20.08 3.49 -14.19
N GLY A 257 -19.68 4.38 -13.27
CA GLY A 257 -18.40 5.09 -13.33
C GLY A 257 -17.19 4.17 -13.21
N LYS A 258 -17.32 3.07 -12.46
CA LYS A 258 -16.24 2.08 -12.19
C LYS A 258 -16.00 1.08 -13.33
N LYS A 259 -16.76 1.14 -14.39
CA LYS A 259 -16.63 0.31 -15.61
C LYS A 259 -15.77 1.00 -16.65
#